data_fb670b266d0bc210fe121dbd3938dcf6
#
_entry.id   fb670b266d0bc210fe121dbd3938dcf6
#
_cell.length_a   1.000
_cell.length_b   1.000
_cell.length_c   1.000
_cell.angle_alpha   90.00
_cell.angle_beta   90.00
_cell.angle_gamma   90.00
#
_symmetry.space_group_name_H-M   'P 1'
#
loop_
_entity.id
_entity.type
_entity.pdbx_description
1 polymer ?
#
loop_
_entity_poly.entity_id
_entity_poly.type
_entity_poly.pdbx_seq_one_letter_code
_entity_poly.pdbx_strand_id
1 'polypeptide(L)'
;MKDIIRSLSLKALKRFASGGDSPADLMAEIEDLRKTLEIRTKEHEEHLTEVREERDHWLSLYDEVKFAAEFLMSYAKNDVPKLSEQTDWETGKIVLPQDVGTYYFNPAIMLEPDGRIMLFTRRCRNKRQNDEDLYIEKNDIVAFELGQDLRATKKSILQLTTHYPLEQFEDPRVVKFGEKYGLSCCTFIPFKSYAHQGMFLLDKHFLNVGRFDMIYGNNYAQAMINDGHEKNWLYFVHDNAPHMVYSANPHVVVRLNGRLEKEEEYVTDEFNPLWKFGEVRGGSNPILCNGLYWTFFHSSLPWINKKRRYYMGAYAFEAKPPFRIVRMTTLPLLTGTNQQDWWPGLPAVVFPCGAFFDTAKNKFVVSYGINDIDCGYIKIPLADLLEVTKVIRPKRDVVNKENPIKLDEVLDPIPQRHKLKRNKKSKYDEL
;
A
#
# COMPACT_ATOMS: atom_id res chain seq x y z
N MET A 1 -40.06 17.05 -6.88
CA MET A 1 -40.41 18.36 -6.25
C MET A 1 -40.47 19.49 -7.26
N LYS A 2 -39.42 19.80 -8.03
CA LYS A 2 -39.40 20.86 -9.07
C LYS A 2 -40.58 20.78 -10.06
N ASP A 3 -40.94 19.60 -10.52
CA ASP A 3 -42.01 19.38 -11.50
C ASP A 3 -43.41 19.59 -10.88
N ILE A 4 -43.59 19.28 -9.60
CA ILE A 4 -44.84 19.54 -8.88
C ILE A 4 -45.04 21.02 -8.73
N ILE A 5 -44.00 21.77 -8.32
CA ILE A 5 -44.06 23.23 -8.17
C ILE A 5 -44.34 23.88 -9.51
N ARG A 6 -43.67 23.45 -10.56
CA ARG A 6 -43.88 23.93 -11.91
C ARG A 6 -45.32 23.69 -12.41
N SER A 7 -45.88 22.51 -12.06
CA SER A 7 -47.24 22.16 -12.38
C SER A 7 -48.29 23.04 -11.63
N LEU A 8 -48.07 23.28 -10.32
CA LEU A 8 -48.93 24.12 -9.52
C LEU A 8 -48.87 25.59 -9.96
N SER A 9 -47.67 26.13 -10.19
CA SER A 9 -47.50 27.51 -10.68
C SER A 9 -48.16 27.70 -12.07
N LEU A 10 -48.07 26.71 -12.97
CA LEU A 10 -48.71 26.74 -14.27
C LEU A 10 -50.24 26.72 -14.17
N LYS A 11 -50.84 25.99 -13.18
CA LYS A 11 -52.29 25.98 -12.95
C LYS A 11 -52.79 27.32 -12.40
N ALA A 12 -52.06 27.92 -11.46
CA ALA A 12 -52.37 29.25 -10.91
C ALA A 12 -52.31 30.33 -12.01
N LEU A 13 -51.27 30.34 -12.84
CA LEU A 13 -51.13 31.23 -13.99
C LEU A 13 -52.26 31.07 -15.03
N LYS A 14 -52.73 29.85 -15.28
CA LYS A 14 -53.86 29.61 -16.19
C LYS A 14 -55.17 30.13 -15.64
N ARG A 15 -55.44 30.00 -14.32
CA ARG A 15 -56.65 30.59 -13.68
C ARG A 15 -56.64 32.13 -13.76
N PHE A 16 -55.49 32.72 -13.47
CA PHE A 16 -55.33 34.18 -13.61
C PHE A 16 -55.57 34.64 -15.05
N ALA A 17 -55.00 33.98 -16.04
CA ALA A 17 -55.15 34.31 -17.46
C ALA A 17 -56.59 34.14 -17.96
N SER A 18 -57.40 33.30 -17.32
CA SER A 18 -58.84 33.15 -17.60
C SER A 18 -59.75 34.17 -16.87
N GLY A 19 -59.21 35.11 -16.10
CA GLY A 19 -59.95 36.16 -15.37
C GLY A 19 -60.59 35.62 -14.11
N GLY A 20 -60.24 34.46 -13.59
CA GLY A 20 -60.81 33.82 -12.41
C GLY A 20 -60.24 34.29 -11.08
N ASP A 21 -59.02 34.82 -11.07
CA ASP A 21 -58.34 35.25 -9.85
C ASP A 21 -57.84 36.70 -9.95
N SER A 22 -57.84 37.43 -8.84
CA SER A 22 -57.19 38.74 -8.79
C SER A 22 -55.66 38.62 -8.68
N PRO A 23 -54.89 39.66 -9.06
CA PRO A 23 -53.42 39.65 -8.81
C PRO A 23 -53.05 39.44 -7.34
N ALA A 24 -53.87 39.84 -6.40
CA ALA A 24 -53.71 39.69 -4.97
C ALA A 24 -53.87 38.20 -4.57
N ASP A 25 -54.83 37.48 -5.11
CA ASP A 25 -55.08 36.06 -4.86
C ASP A 25 -53.94 35.22 -5.38
N LEU A 26 -53.43 35.53 -6.58
CA LEU A 26 -52.29 34.85 -7.15
C LEU A 26 -51.00 35.06 -6.32
N MET A 27 -50.74 36.25 -5.83
CA MET A 27 -49.62 36.55 -4.96
C MET A 27 -49.72 35.82 -3.63
N ALA A 28 -50.90 35.73 -3.05
CA ALA A 28 -51.14 34.97 -1.82
C ALA A 28 -50.87 33.46 -2.03
N GLU A 29 -51.30 32.86 -3.14
CA GLU A 29 -51.06 31.46 -3.48
C GLU A 29 -49.56 31.18 -3.73
N ILE A 30 -48.84 32.09 -4.38
CA ILE A 30 -47.39 32.00 -4.59
C ILE A 30 -46.64 32.03 -3.24
N GLU A 31 -47.02 32.91 -2.34
CA GLU A 31 -46.38 33.01 -1.03
C GLU A 31 -46.64 31.77 -0.16
N ASP A 32 -47.83 31.19 -0.21
CA ASP A 32 -48.15 29.94 0.47
C ASP A 32 -47.34 28.74 -0.09
N LEU A 33 -47.24 28.65 -1.41
CA LEU A 33 -46.41 27.66 -2.09
C LEU A 33 -44.92 27.79 -1.70
N ARG A 34 -44.44 29.03 -1.58
CA ARG A 34 -43.07 29.31 -1.14
C ARG A 34 -42.81 28.83 0.27
N LYS A 35 -43.72 29.17 1.22
CA LYS A 35 -43.61 28.70 2.61
C LYS A 35 -43.65 27.16 2.71
N THR A 36 -44.56 26.55 1.95
CA THR A 36 -44.66 25.08 1.89
C THR A 36 -43.37 24.46 1.37
N LEU A 37 -42.75 25.08 0.36
CA LEU A 37 -41.47 24.62 -0.19
C LEU A 37 -40.34 24.74 0.84
N GLU A 38 -40.28 25.86 1.55
CA GLU A 38 -39.26 26.09 2.59
C GLU A 38 -39.36 25.04 3.71
N ILE A 39 -40.57 24.74 4.19
CA ILE A 39 -40.84 23.71 5.20
C ILE A 39 -40.37 22.33 4.68
N ARG A 40 -40.81 21.95 3.48
CA ARG A 40 -40.46 20.65 2.90
C ARG A 40 -38.95 20.49 2.63
N THR A 41 -38.31 21.58 2.26
CA THR A 41 -36.83 21.56 2.07
C THR A 41 -36.13 21.33 3.39
N LYS A 42 -36.56 22.00 4.46
CA LYS A 42 -36.03 21.83 5.79
C LYS A 42 -36.24 20.40 6.32
N GLU A 43 -37.46 19.85 6.21
CA GLU A 43 -37.77 18.46 6.60
C GLU A 43 -36.88 17.45 5.84
N HIS A 44 -36.65 17.72 4.56
CA HIS A 44 -35.78 16.85 3.74
C HIS A 44 -34.30 16.92 4.16
N GLU A 45 -33.79 18.11 4.49
CA GLU A 45 -32.44 18.30 5.00
C GLU A 45 -32.25 17.63 6.37
N GLU A 46 -33.23 17.75 7.27
CA GLU A 46 -33.21 17.06 8.56
C GLU A 46 -33.21 15.54 8.38
N HIS A 47 -34.05 14.99 7.52
CA HIS A 47 -34.06 13.56 7.22
C HIS A 47 -32.76 13.08 6.58
N LEU A 48 -32.17 13.85 5.68
CA LEU A 48 -30.84 13.50 5.12
C LEU A 48 -29.75 13.49 6.18
N THR A 49 -29.86 14.36 7.17
CA THR A 49 -28.90 14.40 8.28
C THR A 49 -29.03 13.15 9.16
N GLU A 50 -30.25 12.76 9.52
CA GLU A 50 -30.52 11.53 10.27
C GLU A 50 -30.00 10.28 9.53
N VAL A 51 -30.27 10.15 8.23
CA VAL A 51 -29.77 9.04 7.41
C VAL A 51 -28.24 8.99 7.36
N ARG A 52 -27.58 10.16 7.33
CA ARG A 52 -26.12 10.24 7.37
C ARG A 52 -25.56 9.79 8.72
N GLU A 53 -26.15 10.23 9.81
CA GLU A 53 -25.76 9.84 11.16
C GLU A 53 -25.93 8.33 11.38
N GLU A 54 -27.06 7.78 10.93
CA GLU A 54 -27.33 6.33 11.00
C GLU A 54 -26.30 5.54 10.16
N ARG A 55 -26.02 5.97 8.94
CA ARG A 55 -24.98 5.36 8.10
C ARG A 55 -23.62 5.37 8.80
N ASP A 56 -23.22 6.50 9.38
CA ASP A 56 -21.91 6.65 10.01
C ASP A 56 -21.81 5.80 11.29
N HIS A 57 -22.92 5.63 12.02
CA HIS A 57 -23.03 4.69 13.12
C HIS A 57 -22.82 3.24 12.65
N TRP A 58 -23.50 2.81 11.58
CA TRP A 58 -23.34 1.45 11.03
C TRP A 58 -21.95 1.19 10.48
N LEU A 59 -21.31 2.19 9.87
CA LEU A 59 -19.94 2.08 9.42
C LEU A 59 -18.96 1.91 10.59
N SER A 60 -19.16 2.65 11.67
CA SER A 60 -18.36 2.49 12.90
C SER A 60 -18.50 1.09 13.50
N LEU A 61 -19.73 0.61 13.61
CA LEU A 61 -20.01 -0.74 14.12
C LEU A 61 -19.41 -1.82 13.24
N TYR A 62 -19.50 -1.66 11.91
CA TYR A 62 -18.89 -2.59 10.95
C TYR A 62 -17.37 -2.65 11.13
N ASP A 63 -16.69 -1.50 11.30
CA ASP A 63 -15.26 -1.44 11.51
C ASP A 63 -14.84 -2.11 12.83
N GLU A 64 -15.64 -1.96 13.90
CA GLU A 64 -15.42 -2.64 15.18
C GLU A 64 -15.56 -4.16 15.06
N VAL A 65 -16.64 -4.62 14.42
CA VAL A 65 -16.90 -6.05 14.19
C VAL A 65 -15.82 -6.66 13.28
N LYS A 66 -15.44 -5.94 12.23
CA LYS A 66 -14.36 -6.36 11.33
C LYS A 66 -13.03 -6.47 12.08
N PHE A 67 -12.69 -5.48 12.92
CA PHE A 67 -11.48 -5.53 13.74
C PHE A 67 -11.48 -6.72 14.70
N ALA A 68 -12.61 -6.96 15.39
CA ALA A 68 -12.75 -8.10 16.30
C ALA A 68 -12.64 -9.44 15.56
N ALA A 69 -13.25 -9.56 14.39
CA ALA A 69 -13.15 -10.77 13.55
C ALA A 69 -11.70 -10.99 13.05
N GLU A 70 -11.02 -9.95 12.60
CA GLU A 70 -9.62 -10.01 12.18
C GLU A 70 -8.71 -10.40 13.36
N PHE A 71 -8.96 -9.85 14.54
CA PHE A 71 -8.22 -10.20 15.76
C PHE A 71 -8.42 -11.66 16.15
N LEU A 72 -9.66 -12.15 16.18
CA LEU A 72 -9.96 -13.54 16.48
C LEU A 72 -9.35 -14.50 15.46
N MET A 73 -9.42 -14.17 14.17
CA MET A 73 -8.77 -14.94 13.12
C MET A 73 -7.25 -14.96 13.27
N SER A 74 -6.62 -13.85 13.65
CA SER A 74 -5.19 -13.77 13.92
C SER A 74 -4.80 -14.63 15.12
N TYR A 75 -5.60 -14.60 16.17
CA TYR A 75 -5.39 -15.41 17.37
C TYR A 75 -5.53 -16.91 17.08
N ALA A 76 -6.60 -17.29 16.38
CA ALA A 76 -6.84 -18.69 15.97
C ALA A 76 -5.78 -19.21 14.98
N LYS A 77 -5.05 -18.32 14.29
CA LYS A 77 -4.00 -18.65 13.31
C LYS A 77 -2.58 -18.60 13.89
N ASN A 78 -2.43 -18.59 15.21
CA ASN A 78 -1.09 -18.62 15.81
C ASN A 78 -0.27 -19.85 15.37
N ASP A 79 -0.95 -20.95 15.04
CA ASP A 79 -0.36 -22.21 14.58
C ASP A 79 -0.53 -22.41 13.07
N VAL A 80 -0.70 -21.36 12.28
CA VAL A 80 -0.78 -21.50 10.82
C VAL A 80 0.51 -22.10 10.30
N PRO A 81 0.44 -23.27 9.63
CA PRO A 81 1.61 -23.89 9.05
C PRO A 81 2.23 -22.94 8.02
N LYS A 82 3.48 -22.59 8.20
CA LYS A 82 4.25 -21.87 7.18
C LYS A 82 4.64 -22.84 6.10
N LEU A 83 4.56 -22.44 4.85
CA LEU A 83 5.01 -23.29 3.75
C LEU A 83 6.48 -23.62 3.89
N SER A 84 7.31 -22.72 4.41
CA SER A 84 8.73 -22.96 4.70
C SER A 84 9.01 -24.05 5.75
N GLU A 85 8.04 -24.41 6.58
CA GLU A 85 8.15 -25.51 7.54
C GLU A 85 7.71 -26.86 6.96
N GLN A 86 7.01 -26.83 5.82
CA GLN A 86 6.50 -28.01 5.11
C GLN A 86 7.38 -28.39 3.90
N THR A 87 8.42 -27.61 3.64
CA THR A 87 9.29 -27.73 2.48
C THR A 87 10.76 -27.71 2.91
N ASP A 88 11.62 -28.25 2.08
CA ASP A 88 13.08 -28.19 2.29
C ASP A 88 13.70 -26.86 1.81
N TRP A 89 12.97 -25.77 1.89
CA TRP A 89 13.47 -24.47 1.46
C TRP A 89 14.55 -23.96 2.40
N GLU A 90 15.64 -23.53 1.81
CA GLU A 90 16.75 -22.98 2.55
C GLU A 90 16.37 -21.58 3.09
N THR A 91 16.38 -21.43 4.39
CA THR A 91 16.17 -20.16 5.10
C THR A 91 17.33 -19.85 6.02
N GLY A 92 17.63 -18.57 6.20
CA GLY A 92 18.71 -18.18 7.11
C GLY A 92 18.82 -16.68 7.32
N LYS A 93 19.81 -16.29 8.12
CA LYS A 93 20.17 -14.89 8.30
C LYS A 93 21.24 -14.46 7.31
N ILE A 94 21.09 -13.25 6.74
CA ILE A 94 22.17 -12.58 6.01
C ILE A 94 23.16 -12.05 7.04
N VAL A 95 24.41 -12.41 6.92
CA VAL A 95 25.43 -12.05 7.93
C VAL A 95 26.02 -10.68 7.60
N LEU A 96 25.66 -9.68 8.39
CA LEU A 96 26.14 -8.30 8.29
C LEU A 96 27.04 -7.93 9.48
N PRO A 97 27.93 -6.94 9.32
CA PRO A 97 28.71 -6.42 10.43
C PRO A 97 27.81 -5.94 11.57
N GLN A 98 28.18 -6.25 12.81
CA GLN A 98 27.46 -5.79 13.98
C GLN A 98 28.17 -4.54 14.55
N ASP A 99 27.52 -3.39 14.37
CA ASP A 99 27.96 -2.14 14.98
C ASP A 99 27.10 -1.88 16.24
N VAL A 100 27.71 -1.49 17.33
CA VAL A 100 27.00 -1.22 18.60
C VAL A 100 25.92 -0.16 18.40
N GLY A 101 24.69 -0.43 18.88
CA GLY A 101 23.55 0.48 18.75
C GLY A 101 23.06 0.68 17.32
N THR A 102 23.46 -0.19 16.40
CA THR A 102 23.07 -0.11 14.98
C THR A 102 22.40 -1.42 14.56
N TYR A 103 21.29 -1.29 13.85
CA TYR A 103 20.52 -2.41 13.30
C TYR A 103 20.41 -2.27 11.79
N TYR A 104 20.49 -3.38 11.08
CA TYR A 104 20.31 -3.47 9.64
C TYR A 104 19.12 -4.39 9.36
N PHE A 105 18.12 -3.91 8.67
CA PHE A 105 16.91 -4.67 8.37
C PHE A 105 16.22 -4.19 7.10
N ASN A 106 15.13 -4.84 6.73
CA ASN A 106 14.35 -4.59 5.50
C ASN A 106 15.26 -4.55 4.25
N PRO A 107 15.98 -5.66 3.99
CA PRO A 107 17.01 -5.73 2.95
C PRO A 107 16.41 -5.88 1.56
N ALA A 108 16.88 -5.11 0.59
CA ALA A 108 16.63 -5.30 -0.83
C ALA A 108 17.84 -5.97 -1.50
N ILE A 109 17.75 -7.26 -1.77
CA ILE A 109 18.79 -8.04 -2.46
C ILE A 109 18.61 -7.94 -3.98
N MET A 110 19.72 -7.88 -4.72
CA MET A 110 19.73 -7.97 -6.18
C MET A 110 20.97 -8.74 -6.66
N LEU A 111 20.86 -9.33 -7.84
CA LEU A 111 21.97 -9.97 -8.55
C LEU A 111 22.37 -9.09 -9.74
N GLU A 112 23.64 -8.70 -9.78
CA GLU A 112 24.22 -7.97 -10.89
C GLU A 112 24.52 -8.91 -12.08
N PRO A 113 24.58 -8.38 -13.32
CA PRO A 113 24.93 -9.17 -14.49
C PRO A 113 26.32 -9.81 -14.44
N ASP A 114 27.23 -9.22 -13.66
CA ASP A 114 28.59 -9.75 -13.44
C ASP A 114 28.65 -10.82 -12.33
N GLY A 115 27.51 -11.18 -11.75
CA GLY A 115 27.37 -12.20 -10.72
C GLY A 115 27.56 -11.68 -9.28
N ARG A 116 27.84 -10.40 -9.08
CA ARG A 116 27.88 -9.80 -7.74
C ARG A 116 26.47 -9.77 -7.12
N ILE A 117 26.40 -10.08 -5.84
CA ILE A 117 25.16 -9.96 -5.06
C ILE A 117 25.24 -8.66 -4.26
N MET A 118 24.31 -7.76 -4.51
CA MET A 118 24.20 -6.49 -3.78
C MET A 118 23.03 -6.53 -2.83
N LEU A 119 23.18 -5.91 -1.66
CA LEU A 119 22.16 -5.78 -0.64
C LEU A 119 22.05 -4.32 -0.20
N PHE A 120 20.86 -3.76 -0.25
CA PHE A 120 20.56 -2.42 0.25
C PHE A 120 19.69 -2.57 1.48
N THR A 121 20.12 -2.01 2.62
CA THR A 121 19.42 -2.19 3.88
C THR A 121 19.08 -0.85 4.50
N ARG A 122 17.94 -0.79 5.20
CA ARG A 122 17.70 0.23 6.20
C ARG A 122 18.71 0.03 7.33
N ARG A 123 19.47 1.09 7.66
CA ARG A 123 20.28 1.14 8.87
C ARG A 123 19.60 2.07 9.86
N CYS A 124 19.25 1.53 11.02
CA CYS A 124 18.73 2.30 12.13
C CYS A 124 19.79 2.42 13.21
N ARG A 125 20.07 3.65 13.64
CA ARG A 125 20.97 3.97 14.75
C ARG A 125 20.15 4.58 15.88
N ASN A 126 20.58 4.34 17.13
CA ASN A 126 19.90 4.82 18.32
C ASN A 126 18.46 4.32 18.44
N LYS A 127 18.21 3.06 18.00
CA LYS A 127 16.89 2.45 18.17
C LYS A 127 16.58 2.40 19.66
N ARG A 128 15.41 2.93 20.01
CA ARG A 128 14.96 2.97 21.40
C ARG A 128 14.90 1.57 21.98
N GLN A 129 15.45 1.43 23.16
CA GLN A 129 15.31 0.24 23.98
C GLN A 129 14.19 0.37 25.03
N ASN A 130 13.79 1.57 25.42
CA ASN A 130 12.70 1.87 26.38
C ASN A 130 11.89 3.08 25.90
N ASP A 131 10.61 3.16 26.29
CA ASP A 131 9.73 4.30 25.97
C ASP A 131 10.10 5.60 26.69
N GLU A 132 11.08 5.56 27.59
CA GLU A 132 11.43 6.69 28.48
C GLU A 132 12.53 7.61 27.93
N ASP A 133 13.28 7.16 26.91
CA ASP A 133 14.38 7.94 26.36
C ASP A 133 13.99 8.69 25.07
N LEU A 134 14.12 10.02 25.08
CA LEU A 134 13.90 10.92 23.94
C LEU A 134 15.04 10.83 22.89
N TYR A 135 15.42 9.64 22.46
CA TYR A 135 16.38 9.49 21.37
C TYR A 135 15.70 9.52 20.01
N ILE A 136 16.20 10.37 19.13
CA ILE A 136 15.78 10.39 17.72
C ILE A 136 16.45 9.22 17.01
N GLU A 137 15.69 8.23 16.59
CA GLU A 137 16.17 7.20 15.67
C GLU A 137 16.70 7.85 14.39
N LYS A 138 17.86 7.40 13.91
CA LYS A 138 18.43 7.85 12.64
C LYS A 138 18.41 6.73 11.64
N ASN A 139 17.59 6.88 10.60
CA ASN A 139 17.45 5.90 9.54
C ASN A 139 18.11 6.40 8.26
N ASP A 140 18.96 5.58 7.68
CA ASP A 140 19.58 5.79 6.38
C ASP A 140 19.74 4.46 5.63
N ILE A 141 20.23 4.50 4.39
CA ILE A 141 20.41 3.31 3.57
C ILE A 141 21.89 3.01 3.41
N VAL A 142 22.22 1.73 3.58
CA VAL A 142 23.57 1.20 3.41
C VAL A 142 23.54 0.07 2.38
N ALA A 143 24.51 0.08 1.47
CA ALA A 143 24.73 -0.99 0.52
C ALA A 143 25.84 -1.93 1.00
N PHE A 144 25.63 -3.22 0.80
CA PHE A 144 26.64 -4.28 1.02
C PHE A 144 26.82 -5.07 -0.27
N GLU A 145 28.07 -5.45 -0.53
CA GLU A 145 28.37 -6.55 -1.45
C GLU A 145 28.43 -7.84 -0.64
N LEU A 146 27.76 -8.89 -1.13
CA LEU A 146 27.70 -10.19 -0.46
C LEU A 146 28.50 -11.25 -1.21
N GLY A 147 29.11 -12.15 -0.46
CA GLY A 147 29.60 -13.42 -1.00
C GLY A 147 28.44 -14.35 -1.39
N GLN A 148 28.78 -15.48 -2.05
CA GLN A 148 27.79 -16.50 -2.43
C GLN A 148 27.14 -17.19 -1.22
N ASP A 149 27.76 -17.08 -0.06
CA ASP A 149 27.27 -17.54 1.25
C ASP A 149 26.39 -16.50 1.96
N LEU A 150 26.04 -15.40 1.29
CA LEU A 150 25.26 -14.27 1.79
C LEU A 150 25.86 -13.58 3.03
N ARG A 151 27.20 -13.56 3.11
CA ARG A 151 27.95 -12.75 4.08
C ARG A 151 28.44 -11.47 3.44
N ALA A 152 28.38 -10.37 4.18
CA ALA A 152 28.90 -9.09 3.71
C ALA A 152 30.43 -9.13 3.56
N THR A 153 30.90 -8.75 2.37
CA THR A 153 32.32 -8.61 2.04
C THR A 153 32.75 -7.16 1.98
N LYS A 154 31.84 -6.25 1.62
CA LYS A 154 32.09 -4.83 1.50
C LYS A 154 30.86 -4.05 1.95
N LYS A 155 31.09 -2.89 2.61
CA LYS A 155 30.05 -1.97 3.07
C LYS A 155 30.26 -0.60 2.43
N SER A 156 29.16 0.02 1.96
CA SER A 156 29.14 1.37 1.40
C SER A 156 27.96 2.14 1.98
N ILE A 157 28.20 3.29 2.57
CA ILE A 157 27.15 4.18 3.08
C ILE A 157 26.68 5.05 1.91
N LEU A 158 25.38 4.97 1.60
CA LEU A 158 24.80 5.78 0.54
C LEU A 158 24.53 7.21 1.04
N GLN A 159 25.04 8.17 0.31
CA GLN A 159 24.75 9.58 0.56
C GLN A 159 23.60 10.00 -0.37
N LEU A 160 22.38 9.87 0.14
CA LEU A 160 21.18 10.23 -0.59
C LEU A 160 20.90 11.73 -0.43
N THR A 161 20.45 12.36 -1.52
CA THR A 161 20.06 13.77 -1.51
C THR A 161 18.86 13.99 -0.61
N THR A 162 18.97 14.90 0.34
CA THR A 162 17.90 15.31 1.24
C THR A 162 17.31 16.64 0.82
N HIS A 163 15.99 16.83 0.96
CA HIS A 163 15.32 18.11 0.81
C HIS A 163 15.18 18.86 2.14
N TYR A 164 15.25 18.12 3.24
CA TYR A 164 15.09 18.67 4.59
C TYR A 164 16.19 18.15 5.53
N PRO A 165 16.64 18.96 6.50
CA PRO A 165 17.79 18.61 7.37
C PRO A 165 17.64 17.32 8.19
N LEU A 166 16.42 16.93 8.53
CA LEU A 166 16.14 15.76 9.37
C LEU A 166 15.45 14.63 8.59
N GLU A 167 15.48 14.70 7.27
CA GLU A 167 14.87 13.67 6.44
C GLU A 167 15.57 12.32 6.63
N GLN A 168 14.77 11.26 6.70
CA GLN A 168 15.22 9.90 6.91
C GLN A 168 14.67 8.99 5.82
N PHE A 169 15.31 7.83 5.65
CA PHE A 169 15.04 6.89 4.58
C PHE A 169 14.77 5.49 5.14
N GLU A 170 13.72 4.85 4.66
CA GLU A 170 13.31 3.50 5.09
C GLU A 170 12.98 2.60 3.90
N ASP A 171 13.10 1.31 4.13
CA ASP A 171 12.54 0.23 3.31
C ASP A 171 12.97 0.32 1.83
N PRO A 172 14.28 0.21 1.54
CA PRO A 172 14.82 0.37 0.21
C PRO A 172 14.30 -0.72 -0.73
N ARG A 173 14.07 -0.36 -2.00
CA ARG A 173 13.87 -1.29 -3.11
C ARG A 173 14.69 -0.83 -4.30
N VAL A 174 15.33 -1.76 -4.98
CA VAL A 174 16.26 -1.42 -6.07
C VAL A 174 15.79 -2.04 -7.36
N VAL A 175 15.80 -1.24 -8.43
CA VAL A 175 15.50 -1.66 -9.80
C VAL A 175 16.57 -1.12 -10.74
N LYS A 176 16.92 -1.87 -11.77
CA LYS A 176 17.89 -1.43 -12.78
C LYS A 176 17.18 -0.72 -13.93
N PHE A 177 17.60 0.51 -14.23
CA PHE A 177 17.13 1.33 -15.36
C PHE A 177 18.31 1.56 -16.34
N GLY A 178 18.50 0.66 -17.30
CA GLY A 178 19.64 0.70 -18.20
C GLY A 178 20.97 0.61 -17.42
N GLU A 179 21.80 1.66 -17.51
CA GLU A 179 23.09 1.74 -16.80
C GLU A 179 22.99 2.32 -15.37
N LYS A 180 21.79 2.75 -14.94
CA LYS A 180 21.57 3.33 -13.63
C LYS A 180 20.70 2.41 -12.78
N TYR A 181 20.72 2.66 -11.48
CA TYR A 181 19.84 2.01 -10.52
C TYR A 181 18.83 3.02 -9.98
N GLY A 182 17.58 2.62 -9.90
CA GLY A 182 16.56 3.32 -9.15
C GLY A 182 16.48 2.70 -7.74
N LEU A 183 16.81 3.46 -6.73
CA LEU A 183 16.62 3.11 -5.33
C LEU A 183 15.38 3.83 -4.82
N SER A 184 14.28 3.11 -4.63
CA SER A 184 13.09 3.68 -4.00
C SER A 184 13.14 3.48 -2.50
N CYS A 185 12.80 4.53 -1.75
CA CYS A 185 12.74 4.52 -0.29
C CYS A 185 11.48 5.26 0.18
N CYS A 186 10.93 4.82 1.30
CA CYS A 186 10.02 5.67 2.05
C CYS A 186 10.84 6.78 2.69
N THR A 187 10.47 8.03 2.43
CA THR A 187 11.11 9.23 3.00
C THR A 187 10.17 9.87 4.01
N PHE A 188 10.70 10.28 5.14
CA PHE A 188 9.92 10.93 6.18
C PHE A 188 10.78 11.90 6.99
N ILE A 189 10.11 12.82 7.66
CA ILE A 189 10.74 13.72 8.62
C ILE A 189 10.22 13.33 10.00
N PRO A 190 11.09 13.06 10.99
CA PRO A 190 10.67 12.79 12.35
C PRO A 190 9.71 13.87 12.85
N PHE A 191 8.70 13.45 13.64
CA PHE A 191 7.65 14.32 14.20
C PHE A 191 6.62 14.86 13.20
N LYS A 192 6.74 14.52 11.91
CA LYS A 192 5.68 14.77 10.92
C LYS A 192 4.91 13.50 10.64
N SER A 193 3.60 13.63 10.49
CA SER A 193 2.68 12.48 10.34
C SER A 193 2.60 11.93 8.92
N TYR A 194 3.44 12.39 7.99
CA TYR A 194 3.41 11.90 6.61
C TYR A 194 4.73 11.24 6.19
N ALA A 195 4.59 10.24 5.36
CA ALA A 195 5.71 9.61 4.68
C ALA A 195 5.37 9.50 3.19
N HIS A 196 6.34 9.71 2.33
CA HIS A 196 6.19 9.64 0.88
C HIS A 196 7.27 8.76 0.25
N GLN A 197 7.11 8.41 -1.01
CA GLN A 197 8.05 7.60 -1.74
C GLN A 197 9.04 8.48 -2.47
N GLY A 198 10.34 8.34 -2.18
CA GLY A 198 11.43 8.95 -2.95
C GLY A 198 12.07 7.92 -3.88
N MET A 199 12.43 8.33 -5.09
CA MET A 199 13.25 7.56 -6.03
C MET A 199 14.58 8.25 -6.22
N PHE A 200 15.67 7.56 -5.89
CA PHE A 200 17.04 8.04 -6.04
C PHE A 200 17.70 7.32 -7.22
N LEU A 201 18.21 8.06 -8.16
CA LEU A 201 19.02 7.49 -9.22
C LEU A 201 20.46 7.35 -8.75
N LEU A 202 20.99 6.16 -8.86
CA LEU A 202 22.37 5.83 -8.55
C LEU A 202 23.10 5.46 -9.84
N ASP A 203 24.35 5.84 -9.96
CA ASP A 203 25.23 5.39 -11.03
C ASP A 203 25.75 3.96 -10.77
N LYS A 204 26.61 3.46 -11.67
CA LYS A 204 27.24 2.12 -11.55
C LYS A 204 28.14 1.95 -10.30
N HIS A 205 28.52 3.03 -9.63
CA HIS A 205 29.26 3.04 -8.37
C HIS A 205 28.38 3.29 -7.15
N PHE A 206 27.05 3.30 -7.35
CA PHE A 206 26.04 3.61 -6.35
C PHE A 206 26.13 5.03 -5.77
N LEU A 207 26.69 5.95 -6.54
CA LEU A 207 26.66 7.38 -6.19
C LEU A 207 25.30 7.96 -6.60
N ASN A 208 24.69 8.72 -5.72
CA ASN A 208 23.42 9.38 -6.00
C ASN A 208 23.63 10.51 -7.03
N VAL A 209 23.01 10.36 -8.20
CA VAL A 209 23.10 11.31 -9.33
C VAL A 209 21.77 12.02 -9.60
N GLY A 210 20.71 11.69 -8.86
CA GLY A 210 19.41 12.36 -8.99
C GLY A 210 18.41 11.86 -7.96
N ARG A 211 17.36 12.66 -7.76
CA ARG A 211 16.24 12.34 -6.88
C ARG A 211 14.93 12.77 -7.53
N PHE A 212 13.91 11.95 -7.39
CA PHE A 212 12.53 12.22 -7.75
C PHE A 212 11.65 11.91 -6.54
N ASP A 213 10.81 12.85 -6.15
CA ASP A 213 9.75 12.59 -5.20
C ASP A 213 8.56 12.03 -5.98
N MET A 214 8.24 10.78 -5.72
CA MET A 214 7.23 10.06 -6.45
C MET A 214 5.85 10.46 -5.96
N ILE A 215 5.02 10.95 -6.87
CA ILE A 215 3.66 11.41 -6.58
C ILE A 215 2.71 10.60 -7.45
N TYR A 216 1.74 9.94 -6.84
CA TYR A 216 0.65 9.29 -7.53
C TYR A 216 -0.61 10.17 -7.46
N GLY A 217 -1.13 10.53 -8.66
CA GLY A 217 -2.28 11.42 -8.78
C GLY A 217 -1.92 12.92 -8.65
N ASN A 218 -2.91 13.79 -8.85
CA ASN A 218 -2.73 15.25 -8.88
C ASN A 218 -2.61 15.90 -7.48
N ASN A 219 -2.47 15.12 -6.41
CA ASN A 219 -2.69 15.64 -5.07
C ASN A 219 -1.57 15.31 -4.09
N TYR A 220 -0.38 15.94 -4.29
CA TYR A 220 0.59 16.08 -3.21
C TYR A 220 -0.04 16.70 -1.95
N ALA A 221 -0.94 17.68 -2.15
CA ALA A 221 -1.74 18.25 -1.08
C ALA A 221 -2.69 17.23 -0.40
N GLN A 222 -3.22 16.27 -1.12
CA GLN A 222 -4.18 15.31 -0.57
C GLN A 222 -3.49 14.17 0.21
N ALA A 223 -2.29 13.76 -0.19
CA ALA A 223 -1.45 12.88 0.61
C ALA A 223 -1.06 13.53 1.95
N MET A 224 -0.79 14.83 1.94
CA MET A 224 -0.52 15.61 3.16
C MET A 224 -1.76 15.82 4.04
N ILE A 225 -2.96 15.94 3.45
CA ILE A 225 -4.22 16.17 4.19
C ILE A 225 -4.77 14.89 4.80
N ASN A 226 -4.53 13.73 4.17
CA ASN A 226 -5.15 12.46 4.57
C ASN A 226 -4.32 11.62 5.56
N ASP A 227 -3.29 12.15 6.25
CA ASP A 227 -2.31 11.35 7.02
C ASP A 227 -1.79 10.15 6.20
N GLY A 228 -1.78 10.28 4.87
CA GLY A 228 -1.54 9.19 3.95
C GLY A 228 -0.09 8.76 3.99
N HIS A 229 0.15 7.55 4.46
CA HIS A 229 1.42 6.89 4.28
C HIS A 229 1.46 6.27 2.87
N GLU A 230 1.86 7.05 1.90
CA GLU A 230 2.10 6.59 0.54
C GLU A 230 3.45 5.86 0.50
N LYS A 231 3.41 4.54 0.56
CA LYS A 231 4.61 3.70 0.60
C LYS A 231 4.36 2.29 0.07
N ASN A 232 5.45 1.53 -0.10
CA ASN A 232 5.47 0.14 -0.57
C ASN A 232 5.13 -0.01 -2.07
N TRP A 233 5.41 1.01 -2.88
CA TRP A 233 5.32 0.92 -4.32
C TRP A 233 6.49 0.08 -4.87
N LEU A 234 6.21 -0.72 -5.91
CA LEU A 234 7.18 -1.63 -6.52
C LEU A 234 7.50 -1.17 -7.92
N TYR A 235 8.75 -1.27 -8.32
CA TYR A 235 9.19 -0.78 -9.62
C TYR A 235 9.77 -1.89 -10.47
N PHE A 236 9.51 -1.87 -11.78
CA PHE A 236 10.07 -2.81 -12.74
C PHE A 236 10.21 -2.16 -14.12
N VAL A 237 10.95 -2.82 -14.99
CA VAL A 237 11.09 -2.40 -16.40
C VAL A 237 10.32 -3.39 -17.27
N HIS A 238 9.44 -2.87 -18.10
CA HIS A 238 8.72 -3.61 -19.14
C HIS A 238 8.83 -2.87 -20.45
N ASP A 239 9.24 -3.56 -21.53
CA ASP A 239 9.45 -2.98 -22.86
C ASP A 239 10.30 -1.68 -22.84
N ASN A 240 11.42 -1.74 -22.11
CA ASN A 240 12.35 -0.62 -21.89
C ASN A 240 11.72 0.63 -21.23
N ALA A 241 10.51 0.56 -20.72
CA ALA A 241 9.87 1.63 -19.96
C ALA A 241 9.77 1.30 -18.48
N PRO A 242 9.96 2.28 -17.58
CA PRO A 242 9.74 2.09 -16.17
C PRO A 242 8.25 1.94 -15.86
N HIS A 243 7.94 1.00 -15.00
CA HIS A 243 6.59 0.73 -14.51
C HIS A 243 6.60 0.68 -12.98
N MET A 244 5.44 0.95 -12.39
CA MET A 244 5.23 0.92 -10.95
C MET A 244 3.96 0.13 -10.63
N VAL A 245 4.05 -0.83 -9.72
CA VAL A 245 2.87 -1.40 -9.06
C VAL A 245 2.54 -0.49 -7.88
N TYR A 246 1.43 0.24 -8.01
CA TYR A 246 0.94 1.16 -6.98
C TYR A 246 0.22 0.43 -5.86
N SER A 247 -0.67 -0.50 -6.22
CA SER A 247 -1.40 -1.33 -5.26
C SER A 247 -1.62 -2.74 -5.80
N ALA A 248 -1.87 -3.69 -4.90
CA ALA A 248 -2.17 -5.08 -5.24
C ALA A 248 -3.69 -5.35 -5.25
N ASN A 249 -4.51 -4.51 -4.59
CA ASN A 249 -5.96 -4.68 -4.52
C ASN A 249 -6.68 -3.31 -4.41
N PRO A 250 -7.31 -2.81 -5.50
CA PRO A 250 -7.21 -3.35 -6.86
C PRO A 250 -5.76 -3.41 -7.33
N HIS A 251 -5.44 -4.26 -8.32
CA HIS A 251 -4.09 -4.30 -8.87
C HIS A 251 -3.92 -3.15 -9.85
N VAL A 252 -3.10 -2.18 -9.46
CA VAL A 252 -2.85 -0.97 -10.24
C VAL A 252 -1.40 -0.95 -10.65
N VAL A 253 -1.18 -1.00 -11.97
CA VAL A 253 0.14 -0.84 -12.59
C VAL A 253 0.16 0.46 -13.37
N VAL A 254 1.20 1.27 -13.15
CA VAL A 254 1.39 2.56 -13.78
C VAL A 254 2.62 2.51 -14.67
N ARG A 255 2.48 2.85 -15.95
CA ARG A 255 3.60 3.14 -16.81
C ARG A 255 4.09 4.55 -16.54
N LEU A 256 5.40 4.70 -16.44
CA LEU A 256 6.05 5.97 -16.16
C LEU A 256 6.85 6.43 -17.38
N ASN A 257 6.95 7.74 -17.58
CA ASN A 257 7.80 8.33 -18.60
C ASN A 257 9.28 8.43 -18.11
N GLY A 258 10.15 8.99 -18.93
CA GLY A 258 11.57 9.18 -18.60
C GLY A 258 11.85 10.13 -17.42
N ARG A 259 10.81 10.87 -16.96
CA ARG A 259 10.85 11.70 -15.75
C ARG A 259 10.20 11.05 -14.55
N LEU A 260 9.82 9.76 -14.69
CA LEU A 260 9.10 8.99 -13.69
C LEU A 260 7.71 9.57 -13.34
N GLU A 261 7.10 10.30 -14.26
CA GLU A 261 5.74 10.80 -14.16
C GLU A 261 4.78 9.78 -14.79
N LYS A 262 3.54 9.73 -14.30
CA LYS A 262 2.49 8.84 -14.80
C LYS A 262 2.20 9.13 -16.28
N GLU A 263 2.28 8.11 -17.11
CA GLU A 263 1.93 8.15 -18.54
C GLU A 263 0.66 7.36 -18.84
N GLU A 264 0.55 6.16 -18.29
CA GLU A 264 -0.58 5.26 -18.49
C GLU A 264 -0.87 4.46 -17.21
N GLU A 265 -2.11 4.04 -17.02
CA GLU A 265 -2.54 3.28 -15.85
C GLU A 265 -3.37 2.07 -16.27
N TYR A 266 -3.06 0.94 -15.69
CA TYR A 266 -3.76 -0.32 -15.85
C TYR A 266 -4.37 -0.73 -14.52
N VAL A 267 -5.69 -0.84 -14.46
CA VAL A 267 -6.41 -1.26 -13.27
C VAL A 267 -7.08 -2.60 -13.54
N THR A 268 -6.80 -3.59 -12.71
CA THR A 268 -7.47 -4.88 -12.79
C THR A 268 -8.08 -5.22 -11.42
N ASP A 269 -9.37 -5.58 -11.43
CA ASP A 269 -10.16 -5.87 -10.23
C ASP A 269 -10.36 -7.39 -10.07
N GLU A 270 -9.31 -8.14 -10.30
CA GLU A 270 -9.35 -9.61 -10.22
C GLU A 270 -8.85 -10.14 -8.89
N PHE A 271 -8.71 -9.26 -7.90
CA PHE A 271 -8.23 -9.69 -6.59
C PHE A 271 -9.13 -10.77 -6.02
N ASN A 272 -8.64 -11.98 -6.10
CA ASN A 272 -9.31 -13.13 -5.54
C ASN A 272 -9.08 -13.13 -4.02
N PRO A 273 -10.12 -13.35 -3.20
CA PRO A 273 -10.00 -13.46 -1.74
C PRO A 273 -9.25 -14.71 -1.28
N LEU A 274 -8.30 -15.23 -2.06
CA LEU A 274 -7.46 -16.37 -1.68
C LEU A 274 -6.60 -16.07 -0.45
N TRP A 275 -6.13 -14.84 -0.34
CA TRP A 275 -5.31 -14.42 0.80
C TRP A 275 -6.17 -13.99 1.98
N LYS A 276 -6.00 -14.65 3.12
CA LYS A 276 -6.80 -14.46 4.34
C LYS A 276 -5.99 -13.86 5.52
N PHE A 277 -4.82 -13.30 5.25
CA PHE A 277 -3.88 -12.86 6.30
C PHE A 277 -3.67 -11.34 6.29
N GLY A 278 -4.74 -10.60 6.01
CA GLY A 278 -4.75 -9.13 5.98
C GLY A 278 -4.54 -8.55 4.59
N GLU A 279 -4.46 -7.23 4.52
CA GLU A 279 -4.29 -6.48 3.29
C GLU A 279 -2.92 -6.75 2.65
N VAL A 280 -2.91 -7.05 1.36
CA VAL A 280 -1.68 -7.27 0.59
C VAL A 280 -1.03 -5.92 0.30
N ARG A 281 0.24 -5.80 0.67
CA ARG A 281 1.06 -4.61 0.47
C ARG A 281 2.35 -4.97 -0.24
N GLY A 282 2.88 -4.05 -1.04
CA GLY A 282 4.10 -4.29 -1.82
C GLY A 282 5.29 -4.69 -0.97
N GLY A 283 6.06 -5.62 -1.47
CA GLY A 283 7.28 -6.14 -0.85
C GLY A 283 8.48 -6.04 -1.79
N SER A 284 8.91 -7.14 -2.44
CA SER A 284 9.99 -7.09 -3.44
C SER A 284 9.51 -6.49 -4.76
N ASN A 285 10.41 -5.83 -5.47
CA ASN A 285 10.15 -5.46 -6.87
C ASN A 285 9.81 -6.69 -7.72
N PRO A 286 8.95 -6.51 -8.76
CA PRO A 286 8.60 -7.59 -9.67
C PRO A 286 9.81 -8.12 -10.46
N ILE A 287 9.90 -9.43 -10.58
CA ILE A 287 10.97 -10.14 -11.29
C ILE A 287 10.36 -10.94 -12.43
N LEU A 288 10.80 -10.69 -13.65
CA LEU A 288 10.38 -11.47 -14.80
C LEU A 288 11.01 -12.87 -14.76
N CYS A 289 10.16 -13.87 -14.65
CA CYS A 289 10.55 -15.26 -14.68
C CYS A 289 9.46 -16.11 -15.34
N ASN A 290 9.85 -16.94 -16.30
CA ASN A 290 8.95 -17.84 -17.03
C ASN A 290 7.67 -17.16 -17.58
N GLY A 291 7.84 -15.97 -18.18
CA GLY A 291 6.75 -15.21 -18.82
C GLY A 291 5.77 -14.52 -17.85
N LEU A 292 6.06 -14.50 -16.56
CA LEU A 292 5.30 -13.81 -15.54
C LEU A 292 6.22 -12.90 -14.72
N TYR A 293 5.66 -11.80 -14.20
CA TYR A 293 6.29 -11.01 -13.16
C TYR A 293 5.91 -11.56 -11.78
N TRP A 294 6.89 -11.95 -11.00
CA TRP A 294 6.74 -12.46 -9.64
C TRP A 294 7.12 -11.39 -8.63
N THR A 295 6.33 -11.24 -7.58
CA THR A 295 6.62 -10.38 -6.44
C THR A 295 6.28 -11.07 -5.12
N PHE A 296 7.09 -10.79 -4.10
CA PHE A 296 6.90 -11.27 -2.75
C PHE A 296 6.35 -10.10 -1.93
N PHE A 297 5.19 -10.27 -1.35
CA PHE A 297 4.46 -9.22 -0.64
C PHE A 297 4.41 -9.46 0.86
N HIS A 298 4.09 -8.44 1.62
CA HIS A 298 3.73 -8.58 3.02
C HIS A 298 2.27 -8.22 3.26
N SER A 299 1.74 -8.76 4.34
CA SER A 299 0.46 -8.36 4.93
C SER A 299 0.55 -8.44 6.43
N SER A 300 -0.41 -7.91 7.15
CA SER A 300 -0.41 -8.01 8.60
C SER A 300 -1.82 -8.02 9.17
N LEU A 301 -1.99 -8.76 10.25
CA LEU A 301 -3.21 -8.77 11.05
C LEU A 301 -2.92 -8.22 12.45
N PRO A 302 -3.93 -7.64 13.12
CA PRO A 302 -3.85 -7.33 14.54
C PRO A 302 -3.45 -8.56 15.34
N TRP A 303 -2.65 -8.37 16.36
CA TRP A 303 -2.18 -9.42 17.25
C TRP A 303 -2.21 -8.95 18.70
N ILE A 304 -1.72 -9.78 19.63
CA ILE A 304 -1.74 -9.54 21.08
C ILE A 304 -1.20 -8.13 21.40
N ASN A 305 -1.82 -7.43 22.34
CA ASN A 305 -1.41 -6.11 22.84
C ASN A 305 -1.35 -5.01 21.77
N LYS A 306 -2.34 -4.96 20.87
CA LYS A 306 -2.43 -3.97 19.77
C LYS A 306 -1.27 -4.01 18.77
N LYS A 307 -0.44 -5.06 18.80
CA LYS A 307 0.62 -5.29 17.83
C LYS A 307 0.11 -5.95 16.58
N ARG A 308 0.97 -6.03 15.60
CA ARG A 308 0.66 -6.69 14.34
C ARG A 308 1.59 -7.87 14.12
N ARG A 309 1.04 -8.95 13.58
CA ARG A 309 1.82 -10.07 13.07
C ARG A 309 1.85 -9.98 11.56
N TYR A 310 3.03 -10.08 11.00
CA TYR A 310 3.25 -9.98 9.56
C TYR A 310 3.34 -11.36 8.92
N TYR A 311 2.94 -11.41 7.67
CA TYR A 311 2.93 -12.60 6.83
C TYR A 311 3.51 -12.26 5.47
N MET A 312 4.36 -13.14 4.94
CA MET A 312 4.92 -13.02 3.60
C MET A 312 4.22 -14.00 2.67
N GLY A 313 3.79 -13.53 1.52
CA GLY A 313 3.25 -14.32 0.43
C GLY A 313 3.89 -13.97 -0.90
N ALA A 314 3.45 -14.60 -1.98
CA ALA A 314 3.84 -14.28 -3.34
C ALA A 314 2.63 -14.24 -4.27
N TYR A 315 2.69 -13.37 -5.27
CA TYR A 315 1.80 -13.42 -6.41
C TYR A 315 2.57 -13.21 -7.71
N ALA A 316 1.96 -13.66 -8.81
CA ALA A 316 2.48 -13.41 -10.14
C ALA A 316 1.41 -12.78 -11.02
N PHE A 317 1.85 -11.88 -11.91
CA PHE A 317 1.00 -11.20 -12.87
C PHE A 317 1.56 -11.31 -14.29
N GLU A 318 0.70 -11.11 -15.28
CA GLU A 318 1.06 -11.20 -16.70
C GLU A 318 2.19 -10.23 -17.05
N ALA A 319 3.11 -10.69 -17.92
CA ALA A 319 4.17 -9.84 -18.47
C ALA A 319 3.68 -9.08 -19.71
N LYS A 320 2.47 -8.58 -19.65
CA LYS A 320 1.84 -7.73 -20.69
C LYS A 320 0.66 -6.97 -20.09
N PRO A 321 0.32 -5.80 -20.62
CA PRO A 321 -0.90 -5.10 -20.23
C PRO A 321 -2.15 -5.99 -20.37
N PRO A 322 -3.13 -5.85 -19.49
CA PRO A 322 -3.21 -4.95 -18.35
C PRO A 322 -2.53 -5.47 -17.06
N PHE A 323 -1.57 -6.39 -17.15
CA PHE A 323 -0.79 -6.93 -16.02
C PHE A 323 -1.63 -7.64 -14.96
N ARG A 324 -2.57 -8.50 -15.37
CA ARG A 324 -3.50 -9.20 -14.49
C ARG A 324 -2.77 -10.14 -13.53
N ILE A 325 -3.16 -10.17 -12.25
CA ILE A 325 -2.67 -11.17 -11.31
C ILE A 325 -3.26 -12.53 -11.71
N VAL A 326 -2.37 -13.49 -11.99
CA VAL A 326 -2.75 -14.82 -12.47
C VAL A 326 -2.43 -15.95 -11.50
N ARG A 327 -1.59 -15.71 -10.50
CA ARG A 327 -1.23 -16.70 -9.47
C ARG A 327 -1.02 -16.01 -8.12
N MET A 328 -1.35 -16.71 -7.02
CA MET A 328 -1.12 -16.22 -5.66
C MET A 328 -0.99 -17.38 -4.68
N THR A 329 -0.16 -17.23 -3.66
CA THR A 329 -0.12 -18.13 -2.50
C THR A 329 -1.40 -18.05 -1.69
N THR A 330 -1.83 -19.14 -1.09
CA THR A 330 -3.01 -19.19 -0.21
C THR A 330 -2.62 -19.29 1.27
N LEU A 331 -1.38 -19.68 1.53
CA LEU A 331 -0.76 -19.75 2.84
C LEU A 331 0.52 -18.89 2.86
N PRO A 332 0.91 -18.41 4.02
CA PRO A 332 2.16 -17.67 4.16
C PRO A 332 3.38 -18.53 3.80
N LEU A 333 4.28 -17.94 3.02
CA LEU A 333 5.63 -18.50 2.82
C LEU A 333 6.40 -18.46 4.14
N LEU A 334 6.35 -17.32 4.81
CA LEU A 334 6.93 -17.06 6.12
C LEU A 334 5.95 -16.25 6.98
N THR A 335 6.10 -16.39 8.29
CA THR A 335 5.32 -15.65 9.29
C THR A 335 6.27 -14.99 10.27
N GLY A 336 5.98 -13.77 10.66
CA GLY A 336 6.69 -13.12 11.75
C GLY A 336 6.59 -13.94 13.03
N THR A 337 7.72 -14.15 13.68
CA THR A 337 7.81 -14.92 14.93
C THR A 337 8.32 -14.03 16.05
N ASN A 338 7.72 -14.15 17.23
CA ASN A 338 8.33 -13.61 18.43
C ASN A 338 9.54 -14.49 18.80
N GLN A 339 10.71 -13.87 18.87
CA GLN A 339 11.80 -14.49 19.60
C GLN A 339 11.56 -14.23 21.10
N GLN A 340 11.57 -15.29 21.91
CA GLN A 340 11.24 -15.21 23.35
C GLN A 340 12.15 -14.25 24.13
N ASP A 341 13.36 -13.98 23.63
CA ASP A 341 14.38 -13.14 24.26
C ASP A 341 14.36 -11.70 23.74
N TRP A 342 13.42 -11.37 22.86
CA TRP A 342 13.36 -10.08 22.23
C TRP A 342 12.14 -9.29 22.71
N TRP A 343 12.37 -8.10 23.16
CA TRP A 343 11.48 -7.03 23.57
C TRP A 343 9.97 -7.35 23.62
N PRO A 344 9.32 -7.33 24.78
CA PRO A 344 7.87 -7.61 24.90
C PRO A 344 6.99 -6.50 24.29
N GLY A 345 7.44 -5.79 23.33
CA GLY A 345 6.77 -4.65 22.72
C GLY A 345 6.74 -4.66 21.21
N LEU A 346 7.60 -5.39 20.51
CA LEU A 346 7.71 -5.29 19.06
C LEU A 346 6.71 -6.16 18.29
N PRO A 347 6.26 -5.73 17.10
CA PRO A 347 5.49 -6.58 16.21
C PRO A 347 6.34 -7.77 15.73
N ALA A 348 5.69 -8.89 15.42
CA ALA A 348 6.33 -10.02 14.78
C ALA A 348 6.42 -9.76 13.28
N VAL A 349 7.56 -9.25 12.81
CA VAL A 349 7.74 -8.77 11.44
C VAL A 349 8.47 -9.80 10.58
N VAL A 350 7.92 -10.03 9.38
CA VAL A 350 8.60 -10.56 8.21
C VAL A 350 8.30 -9.61 7.05
N PHE A 351 9.32 -8.93 6.50
CA PHE A 351 9.12 -7.83 5.56
C PHE A 351 10.02 -7.99 4.32
N PRO A 352 9.51 -8.60 3.22
CA PRO A 352 10.28 -8.73 1.99
C PRO A 352 10.49 -7.37 1.34
N CYS A 353 11.72 -7.07 0.92
CA CYS A 353 12.08 -5.84 0.20
C CYS A 353 12.78 -6.09 -1.12
N GLY A 354 13.41 -7.23 -1.31
CA GLY A 354 14.12 -7.55 -2.53
C GLY A 354 14.12 -9.03 -2.84
N ALA A 355 14.29 -9.34 -4.11
CA ALA A 355 14.50 -10.70 -4.57
C ALA A 355 15.20 -10.70 -5.93
N PHE A 356 15.79 -11.81 -6.29
CA PHE A 356 16.27 -12.09 -7.64
C PHE A 356 16.02 -13.56 -8.00
N PHE A 357 16.02 -13.86 -9.29
CA PHE A 357 15.92 -15.21 -9.79
C PHE A 357 17.30 -15.72 -10.21
N ASP A 358 17.80 -16.74 -9.51
CA ASP A 358 19.02 -17.46 -9.84
C ASP A 358 18.71 -18.45 -10.97
N THR A 359 19.01 -18.07 -12.21
CA THR A 359 18.72 -18.88 -13.39
C THR A 359 19.52 -20.18 -13.40
N ALA A 360 20.75 -20.20 -12.86
CA ALA A 360 21.60 -21.38 -12.81
C ALA A 360 21.05 -22.46 -11.86
N LYS A 361 20.39 -22.02 -10.79
CA LYS A 361 19.81 -22.90 -9.77
C LYS A 361 18.30 -23.01 -9.86
N ASN A 362 17.67 -22.31 -10.81
CA ASN A 362 16.23 -22.27 -11.06
C ASN A 362 15.41 -21.97 -9.78
N LYS A 363 15.85 -20.97 -9.01
CA LYS A 363 15.21 -20.59 -7.75
C LYS A 363 15.21 -19.09 -7.49
N PHE A 364 14.19 -18.63 -6.78
CA PHE A 364 14.16 -17.28 -6.22
C PHE A 364 15.00 -17.22 -4.95
N VAL A 365 15.74 -16.13 -4.79
CA VAL A 365 16.39 -15.74 -3.55
C VAL A 365 15.69 -14.46 -3.07
N VAL A 366 14.99 -14.54 -1.96
CA VAL A 366 14.19 -13.44 -1.40
C VAL A 366 14.81 -12.99 -0.09
N SER A 367 15.09 -11.71 0.02
CA SER A 367 15.54 -11.10 1.29
C SER A 367 14.39 -10.43 2.01
N TYR A 368 14.41 -10.49 3.34
CA TYR A 368 13.37 -9.92 4.18
C TYR A 368 13.90 -9.41 5.52
N GLY A 369 13.23 -8.42 6.08
CA GLY A 369 13.45 -7.93 7.43
C GLY A 369 12.86 -8.87 8.47
N ILE A 370 13.58 -9.08 9.56
CA ILE A 370 13.17 -9.85 10.73
C ILE A 370 12.99 -8.89 11.90
N ASN A 371 11.78 -8.69 12.38
CA ASN A 371 11.44 -7.93 13.59
C ASN A 371 12.06 -6.52 13.65
N ASP A 372 12.30 -5.89 12.48
CA ASP A 372 12.97 -4.59 12.34
C ASP A 372 14.35 -4.50 12.99
N ILE A 373 15.10 -5.60 12.99
CA ILE A 373 16.43 -5.68 13.61
C ILE A 373 17.46 -6.44 12.79
N ASP A 374 17.01 -7.46 12.04
CA ASP A 374 17.86 -8.37 11.30
C ASP A 374 17.43 -8.51 9.84
N CYS A 375 18.34 -9.06 9.03
CA CYS A 375 18.12 -9.44 7.65
C CYS A 375 18.05 -10.94 7.49
N GLY A 376 17.01 -11.45 6.87
CA GLY A 376 16.82 -12.85 6.53
C GLY A 376 16.80 -13.09 5.03
N TYR A 377 16.92 -14.35 4.65
CA TYR A 377 16.68 -14.81 3.29
C TYR A 377 15.93 -16.13 3.25
N ILE A 378 15.25 -16.37 2.14
CA ILE A 378 14.66 -17.67 1.77
C ILE A 378 14.97 -17.95 0.30
N LYS A 379 15.31 -19.21 -0.01
CA LYS A 379 15.53 -19.68 -1.38
C LYS A 379 14.41 -20.63 -1.75
N ILE A 380 13.66 -20.30 -2.80
CA ILE A 380 12.44 -21.00 -3.21
C ILE A 380 12.63 -21.52 -4.65
N PRO A 381 12.67 -22.83 -4.90
CA PRO A 381 12.64 -23.37 -6.26
C PRO A 381 11.41 -22.90 -7.03
N LEU A 382 11.56 -22.58 -8.31
CA LEU A 382 10.43 -22.14 -9.14
C LEU A 382 9.31 -23.17 -9.21
N ALA A 383 9.69 -24.47 -9.29
CA ALA A 383 8.72 -25.56 -9.32
C ALA A 383 7.83 -25.57 -8.07
N ASP A 384 8.43 -25.43 -6.90
CA ASP A 384 7.71 -25.41 -5.62
C ASP A 384 6.81 -24.16 -5.52
N LEU A 385 7.32 -22.99 -5.95
CA LEU A 385 6.52 -21.76 -5.96
C LEU A 385 5.30 -21.89 -6.88
N LEU A 386 5.44 -22.56 -8.03
CA LEU A 386 4.34 -22.88 -8.92
C LEU A 386 3.33 -23.84 -8.27
N GLU A 387 3.78 -24.80 -7.50
CA GLU A 387 2.95 -25.76 -6.79
C GLU A 387 2.13 -25.11 -5.67
N VAL A 388 2.76 -24.28 -4.83
CA VAL A 388 2.10 -23.66 -3.67
C VAL A 388 1.25 -22.44 -4.06
N THR A 389 1.34 -21.94 -5.29
CA THR A 389 0.48 -20.85 -5.78
C THR A 389 -0.71 -21.39 -6.55
N LYS A 390 -1.89 -20.86 -6.30
CA LYS A 390 -3.09 -21.16 -7.06
C LYS A 390 -3.26 -20.23 -8.25
N VAL A 391 -3.74 -20.79 -9.37
CA VAL A 391 -4.11 -20.01 -10.54
C VAL A 391 -5.37 -19.21 -10.23
N ILE A 392 -5.32 -17.92 -10.49
CA ILE A 392 -6.47 -17.02 -10.44
C ILE A 392 -7.07 -16.99 -11.85
N ARG A 393 -8.30 -17.39 -11.96
CA ARG A 393 -9.05 -17.26 -13.21
C ARG A 393 -9.76 -15.92 -13.21
N PRO A 394 -9.68 -15.13 -14.30
CA PRO A 394 -10.46 -13.92 -14.42
C PRO A 394 -11.95 -14.26 -14.23
N LYS A 395 -12.68 -13.42 -13.50
CA LYS A 395 -14.13 -13.45 -13.55
C LYS A 395 -14.49 -13.35 -15.04
N ARG A 396 -15.28 -14.28 -15.57
CA ARG A 396 -15.75 -14.18 -16.94
C ARG A 396 -16.36 -12.79 -17.10
N ASP A 397 -15.82 -12.00 -18.01
CA ASP A 397 -16.46 -10.77 -18.41
C ASP A 397 -17.87 -11.15 -18.83
N VAL A 398 -18.87 -10.73 -18.04
CA VAL A 398 -20.25 -10.72 -18.51
C VAL A 398 -20.25 -9.58 -19.54
N VAL A 399 -19.91 -9.93 -20.77
CA VAL A 399 -20.04 -9.04 -21.90
C VAL A 399 -21.53 -8.82 -22.09
N ASN A 400 -22.07 -7.85 -21.38
CA ASN A 400 -23.32 -7.24 -21.75
C ASN A 400 -23.10 -6.56 -23.11
N LYS A 401 -23.50 -7.25 -24.17
CA LYS A 401 -23.42 -6.77 -25.54
C LYS A 401 -24.34 -5.60 -25.85
N GLU A 402 -25.03 -5.04 -24.85
CA GLU A 402 -25.97 -3.94 -25.06
C GLU A 402 -25.70 -2.84 -24.04
N ASN A 403 -25.20 -1.73 -24.55
CA ASN A 403 -24.82 -0.44 -23.97
C ASN A 403 -23.45 -0.38 -23.29
N PRO A 404 -22.51 0.37 -23.86
CA PRO A 404 -21.36 0.85 -23.14
C PRO A 404 -21.86 1.91 -22.14
N ILE A 405 -22.07 1.49 -20.88
CA ILE A 405 -22.24 2.43 -19.77
C ILE A 405 -20.90 3.18 -19.70
N LYS A 406 -20.93 4.49 -19.95
CA LYS A 406 -19.77 5.34 -19.74
C LYS A 406 -19.38 5.21 -18.28
N LEU A 407 -18.12 4.85 -18.01
CA LEU A 407 -17.58 4.62 -16.66
C LEU A 407 -17.78 5.83 -15.73
N ASP A 408 -17.98 7.02 -16.30
CA ASP A 408 -18.21 8.28 -15.58
C ASP A 408 -19.58 8.38 -14.90
N GLU A 409 -20.51 7.45 -15.17
CA GLU A 409 -21.87 7.47 -14.61
C GLU A 409 -22.08 6.42 -13.49
N VAL A 410 -21.13 5.52 -13.24
CA VAL A 410 -21.27 4.41 -12.27
C VAL A 410 -20.32 4.54 -11.06
N LEU A 411 -19.36 5.43 -11.12
CA LEU A 411 -18.55 5.75 -9.96
C LEU A 411 -19.23 6.84 -9.13
N ASP A 412 -20.24 6.46 -8.35
CA ASP A 412 -20.40 7.12 -7.07
C ASP A 412 -19.03 7.08 -6.38
N PRO A 413 -18.49 8.23 -5.95
CA PRO A 413 -17.19 8.24 -5.30
C PRO A 413 -17.25 7.26 -4.15
N ILE A 414 -16.37 6.24 -4.16
CA ILE A 414 -16.15 5.35 -3.02
C ILE A 414 -16.09 6.26 -1.81
N PRO A 415 -16.95 6.08 -0.80
CA PRO A 415 -16.98 6.98 0.35
C PRO A 415 -15.56 7.05 0.90
N GLN A 416 -14.94 8.22 0.79
CA GLN A 416 -13.63 8.43 1.38
C GLN A 416 -13.75 8.01 2.83
N ARG A 417 -12.92 7.07 3.28
CA ARG A 417 -12.88 6.59 4.66
C ARG A 417 -12.79 7.82 5.55
N HIS A 418 -13.89 8.23 6.13
CA HIS A 418 -13.88 9.26 7.15
C HIS A 418 -13.09 8.72 8.33
N LYS A 419 -11.90 9.26 8.50
CA LYS A 419 -11.11 9.01 9.70
C LYS A 419 -11.94 9.45 10.89
N LEU A 420 -12.34 8.50 11.73
CA LEU A 420 -12.78 8.79 13.06
C LEU A 420 -11.76 9.74 13.70
N LYS A 421 -12.15 10.98 13.94
CA LYS A 421 -11.36 11.90 14.76
C LYS A 421 -11.19 11.23 16.12
N ARG A 422 -10.07 10.56 16.33
CA ARG A 422 -9.64 10.20 17.67
C ARG A 422 -9.33 11.50 18.39
N ASN A 423 -10.31 12.02 19.13
CA ASN A 423 -10.06 12.97 20.20
C ASN A 423 -9.23 12.25 21.28
N LYS A 424 -7.97 12.01 21.00
CA LYS A 424 -6.96 11.86 22.04
C LYS A 424 -6.36 13.25 22.22
N LYS A 425 -6.82 13.95 23.24
CA LYS A 425 -5.98 14.97 23.88
C LYS A 425 -4.65 14.27 24.16
N SER A 426 -3.65 14.65 23.40
CA SER A 426 -2.27 14.27 23.68
C SER A 426 -1.93 14.86 25.04
N LYS A 427 -1.33 14.06 25.91
CA LYS A 427 -0.82 14.47 27.21
C LYS A 427 0.35 15.47 27.10
N TYR A 428 0.57 16.02 25.91
CA TYR A 428 1.71 16.87 25.53
C TYR A 428 1.31 18.25 25.02
N ASP A 429 0.03 18.65 25.19
CA ASP A 429 -0.41 20.01 24.87
C ASP A 429 -0.26 21.00 26.03
N GLU A 430 0.38 20.56 27.12
CA GLU A 430 0.74 21.40 28.28
C GLU A 430 2.22 21.23 28.66
N LEU A 431 3.12 21.57 27.77
CA LEU A 431 4.53 21.89 28.12
C LEU A 431 5.10 22.84 27.08
#